data_5b4f78a1c90ae01e8409dd5ff543555b
#
_entry.id   5b4f78a1c90ae01e8409dd5ff543555b
#
_cell.length_a   1.000
_cell.length_b   1.000
_cell.length_c   1.000
_cell.angle_alpha   90.00
_cell.angle_beta   90.00
_cell.angle_gamma   90.00
#
_symmetry.space_group_name_H-M   'P 1'
#
loop_
_entity.id
_entity.type
_entity.pdbx_description
1 polymer ?
#
loop_
_entity_poly.entity_id
_entity_poly.type
_entity_poly.pdbx_seq_one_letter_code
_entity_poly.pdbx_strand_id
1 'polypeptide(L)'
;MLTGFKYIGDIITSLSDAGEVDRFIFGFEESYGYLAGDHVRDKDAVSTSLLICQMAQYYKLQGKNLADAMHELYEKYGYYHNKTISLSYPGAEGAAKMAGIMAGLRENPPAELAGSKIEPSLITTPA
;
A
#
# COMPACT_ATOMS: atom_id res chain seq x y z
N MET A 1 2.21 -6.30 -5.86
CA MET A 1 3.15 -6.77 -4.82
C MET A 1 2.33 -7.43 -3.72
N LEU A 2 2.81 -8.50 -3.10
CA LEU A 2 2.16 -9.09 -1.93
C LEU A 2 2.25 -8.14 -0.74
N THR A 3 1.30 -8.24 0.20
CA THR A 3 1.30 -7.45 1.43
C THR A 3 2.51 -7.78 2.30
N GLY A 4 3.15 -6.77 2.80
CA GLY A 4 4.26 -6.85 3.75
C GLY A 4 5.40 -5.89 3.42
N PHE A 5 5.77 -5.07 4.40
CA PHE A 5 6.82 -4.06 4.26
C PHE A 5 8.20 -4.66 3.94
N LYS A 6 8.39 -5.95 4.22
CA LYS A 6 9.61 -6.69 3.87
C LYS A 6 10.00 -6.54 2.39
N TYR A 7 9.02 -6.50 1.48
CA TYR A 7 9.28 -6.33 0.05
C TYR A 7 9.80 -4.92 -0.29
N ILE A 8 9.34 -3.92 0.44
CA ILE A 8 9.88 -2.55 0.34
C ILE A 8 11.30 -2.53 0.91
N GLY A 9 11.52 -3.18 2.06
CA GLY A 9 12.84 -3.34 2.66
C GLY A 9 13.83 -4.03 1.73
N ASP A 10 13.42 -5.08 1.03
CA ASP A 10 14.23 -5.78 0.03
C ASP A 10 14.63 -4.88 -1.15
N ILE A 11 13.70 -4.03 -1.62
CA ILE A 11 14.00 -3.04 -2.67
C ILE A 11 15.06 -2.05 -2.19
N ILE A 12 14.92 -1.52 -0.97
CA ILE A 12 15.91 -0.58 -0.39
C ILE A 12 17.28 -1.27 -0.28
N THR A 13 17.31 -2.52 0.18
CA THR A 13 18.56 -3.29 0.28
C THR A 13 19.21 -3.47 -1.10
N SER A 14 18.42 -3.86 -2.10
CA SER A 14 18.93 -4.04 -3.46
C SER A 14 19.47 -2.74 -4.07
N LEU A 15 18.80 -1.61 -3.82
CA LEU A 15 19.28 -0.29 -4.24
C LEU A 15 20.56 0.12 -3.50
N SER A 16 20.64 -0.19 -2.21
CA SER A 16 21.84 0.06 -1.40
C SER A 16 23.05 -0.75 -1.91
N ASP A 17 22.84 -2.03 -2.20
CA ASP A 17 23.89 -2.92 -2.73
C ASP A 17 24.37 -2.47 -4.12
N ALA A 18 23.48 -1.86 -4.90
CA ALA A 18 23.82 -1.29 -6.20
C ALA A 18 24.45 0.12 -6.11
N GLY A 19 24.54 0.73 -4.93
CA GLY A 19 24.99 2.11 -4.76
C GLY A 19 23.98 3.16 -5.29
N GLU A 20 22.70 2.80 -5.39
CA GLU A 20 21.64 3.60 -5.98
C GLU A 20 20.53 3.95 -4.96
N VAL A 21 20.82 3.92 -3.67
CA VAL A 21 19.83 4.08 -2.60
C VAL A 21 19.08 5.42 -2.68
N ASP A 22 19.69 6.47 -3.22
CA ASP A 22 19.07 7.78 -3.45
C ASP A 22 17.84 7.73 -4.39
N ARG A 23 17.65 6.64 -5.12
CA ARG A 23 16.45 6.39 -5.93
C ARG A 23 15.22 6.01 -5.10
N PHE A 24 15.42 5.59 -3.85
CA PHE A 24 14.31 5.35 -2.94
C PHE A 24 13.84 6.66 -2.33
N ILE A 25 12.58 7.00 -2.54
CA ILE A 25 11.99 8.24 -2.06
C ILE A 25 11.05 7.97 -0.89
N PHE A 26 10.13 7.03 -1.06
CA PHE A 26 9.06 6.78 -0.12
C PHE A 26 8.44 5.40 -0.32
N GLY A 27 8.10 4.72 0.77
CA GLY A 27 7.36 3.45 0.77
C GLY A 27 6.17 3.50 1.70
N PHE A 28 5.09 2.79 1.34
CA PHE A 28 3.90 2.70 2.18
C PHE A 28 3.14 1.39 1.97
N GLU A 29 2.34 1.05 2.96
CA GLU A 29 1.36 -0.05 2.92
C GLU A 29 -0.06 0.50 3.07
N GLU A 30 -1.04 -0.28 2.63
CA GLU A 30 -2.47 0.01 2.82
C GLU A 30 -2.88 0.03 4.30
N SER A 31 -2.10 -0.61 5.17
CA SER A 31 -2.32 -0.73 6.62
C SER A 31 -1.62 0.37 7.44
N TYR A 32 -1.50 1.56 6.87
CA TYR A 32 -0.96 2.78 7.52
C TYR A 32 0.51 2.70 7.92
N GLY A 33 1.30 1.89 7.25
CA GLY A 33 2.75 1.84 7.43
C GLY A 33 3.46 2.71 6.39
N TYR A 34 4.36 3.58 6.83
CA TYR A 34 5.08 4.51 5.95
C TYR A 34 6.57 4.53 6.29
N LEU A 35 7.39 4.80 5.28
CA LEU A 35 8.82 5.05 5.40
C LEU A 35 9.25 6.12 4.41
N ALA A 36 9.86 7.20 4.92
CA ALA A 36 10.52 8.22 4.13
C ALA A 36 12.03 8.11 4.35
N GLY A 37 12.80 7.83 3.30
CA GLY A 37 14.24 7.62 3.38
C GLY A 37 14.64 6.17 3.63
N ASP A 38 15.94 5.94 3.71
CA ASP A 38 16.57 4.62 3.67
C ASP A 38 17.23 4.17 4.98
N HIS A 39 17.01 4.91 6.06
CA HIS A 39 17.67 4.73 7.35
C HIS A 39 17.25 3.44 8.10
N VAL A 40 16.08 2.87 7.76
CA VAL A 40 15.60 1.58 8.25
C VAL A 40 15.02 0.74 7.11
N ARG A 41 14.66 -0.53 7.39
CA ARG A 41 14.09 -1.46 6.40
C ARG A 41 12.64 -1.82 6.69
N ASP A 42 12.01 -1.07 7.60
CA ASP A 42 10.60 -1.23 7.96
C ASP A 42 9.99 0.16 8.21
N LYS A 43 8.69 0.18 8.47
CA LYS A 43 7.90 1.38 8.76
C LYS A 43 8.54 2.21 9.88
N ASP A 44 8.57 3.52 9.70
CA ASP A 44 9.00 4.45 10.75
C ASP A 44 7.95 5.54 10.98
N ALA A 45 7.24 5.41 12.10
CA ALA A 45 6.20 6.35 12.48
C ALA A 45 6.77 7.71 12.93
N VAL A 46 8.01 7.75 13.43
CA VAL A 46 8.62 8.98 13.94
C VAL A 46 8.96 9.92 12.79
N SER A 47 9.74 9.45 11.81
CA SER A 47 10.08 10.25 10.63
C SER A 47 8.84 10.61 9.81
N THR A 48 7.86 9.70 9.71
CA THR A 48 6.59 9.95 9.03
C THR A 48 5.77 11.04 9.72
N SER A 49 5.71 11.03 11.06
CA SER A 49 5.02 12.09 11.82
C SER A 49 5.65 13.46 11.58
N LEU A 50 6.98 13.53 11.58
CA LEU A 50 7.70 14.77 11.25
C LEU A 50 7.37 15.22 9.83
N LEU A 51 7.42 14.32 8.86
CA LEU A 51 7.10 14.62 7.46
C LEU A 51 5.68 15.17 7.28
N ILE A 52 4.68 14.58 7.97
CA ILE A 52 3.29 15.07 7.93
C ILE A 52 3.18 16.47 8.55
N CYS A 53 3.87 16.73 9.66
CA CYS A 53 3.89 18.06 10.26
C CYS A 53 4.52 19.10 9.32
N GLN A 54 5.63 18.76 8.67
CA GLN A 54 6.28 19.63 7.68
C GLN A 54 5.36 19.88 6.46
N MET A 55 4.69 18.85 5.96
CA MET A 55 3.74 18.96 4.87
C MET A 55 2.54 19.85 5.25
N ALA A 56 2.00 19.69 6.46
CA ALA A 56 0.92 20.54 6.96
C ALA A 56 1.35 21.99 7.09
N GLN A 57 2.57 22.25 7.60
CA GLN A 57 3.15 23.58 7.68
C GLN A 57 3.36 24.21 6.30
N TYR A 58 3.86 23.44 5.33
CA TYR A 58 4.06 23.88 3.96
C TYR A 58 2.75 24.38 3.32
N TYR A 59 1.67 23.60 3.43
CA TYR A 59 0.37 24.02 2.89
C TYR A 59 -0.27 25.15 3.69
N LYS A 60 -0.08 25.18 5.00
CA LYS A 60 -0.58 26.28 5.85
C LYS A 60 0.03 27.63 5.47
N LEU A 61 1.31 27.67 5.11
CA LEU A 61 1.97 28.89 4.61
C LEU A 61 1.39 29.39 3.28
N GLN A 62 0.72 28.51 2.53
CA GLN A 62 0.01 28.84 1.30
C GLN A 62 -1.49 29.12 1.53
N GLY A 63 -1.94 29.21 2.79
CA GLY A 63 -3.36 29.42 3.14
C GLY A 63 -4.25 28.18 2.94
N LYS A 64 -3.64 26.98 2.87
CA LYS A 64 -4.34 25.70 2.61
C LYS A 64 -4.16 24.74 3.79
N ASN A 65 -5.05 23.77 3.87
CA ASN A 65 -4.90 22.60 4.73
C ASN A 65 -4.64 21.32 3.89
N LEU A 66 -4.44 20.18 4.53
CA LEU A 66 -4.17 18.92 3.83
C LEU A 66 -5.37 18.39 3.03
N ALA A 67 -6.60 18.72 3.42
CA ALA A 67 -7.78 18.38 2.64
C ALA A 67 -7.86 19.19 1.34
N ASP A 68 -7.51 20.47 1.39
CA ASP A 68 -7.41 21.31 0.19
C ASP A 68 -6.36 20.76 -0.78
N ALA A 69 -5.19 20.34 -0.27
CA ALA A 69 -4.14 19.72 -1.06
C ALA A 69 -4.61 18.40 -1.71
N MET A 70 -5.39 17.59 -0.98
CA MET A 70 -5.97 16.35 -1.54
C MET A 70 -6.98 16.65 -2.66
N HIS A 71 -7.82 17.67 -2.50
CA HIS A 71 -8.76 18.09 -3.54
C HIS A 71 -8.03 18.53 -4.82
N GLU A 72 -6.94 19.28 -4.69
CA GLU A 72 -6.11 19.67 -5.84
C GLU A 72 -5.51 18.46 -6.57
N LEU A 73 -5.12 17.41 -5.82
CA LEU A 73 -4.67 16.16 -6.43
C LEU A 73 -5.80 15.46 -7.20
N TYR A 74 -7.01 15.43 -6.65
CA TYR A 74 -8.18 14.88 -7.35
C TYR A 74 -8.55 15.67 -8.60
N GLU A 75 -8.46 16.99 -8.57
CA GLU A 75 -8.69 17.84 -9.74
C GLU A 75 -7.65 17.59 -10.83
N LYS A 76 -6.38 17.41 -10.43
CA LYS A 76 -5.26 17.24 -11.36
C LYS A 76 -5.18 15.84 -11.97
N TYR A 77 -5.44 14.79 -11.18
CA TYR A 77 -5.19 13.39 -11.56
C TYR A 77 -6.44 12.54 -11.67
N GLY A 78 -7.60 13.06 -11.30
CA GLY A 78 -8.85 12.33 -11.19
C GLY A 78 -9.12 11.81 -9.76
N TYR A 79 -10.38 11.50 -9.50
CA TYR A 79 -10.82 10.98 -8.21
C TYR A 79 -10.62 9.46 -8.16
N TYR A 80 -9.84 8.99 -7.21
CA TYR A 80 -9.63 7.56 -6.95
C TYR A 80 -10.21 7.18 -5.61
N HIS A 81 -11.24 6.35 -5.63
CA HIS A 81 -11.88 5.84 -4.42
C HIS A 81 -11.28 4.49 -4.03
N ASN A 82 -10.71 4.41 -2.84
CA ASN A 82 -10.23 3.16 -2.26
C ASN A 82 -11.04 2.84 -1.00
N LYS A 83 -11.56 1.61 -0.91
CA LYS A 83 -12.31 1.12 0.24
C LYS A 83 -11.84 -0.27 0.61
N THR A 84 -11.35 -0.42 1.83
CA THR A 84 -11.02 -1.73 2.41
C THR A 84 -12.27 -2.36 2.99
N ILE A 85 -12.56 -3.60 2.60
CA ILE A 85 -13.63 -4.43 3.17
C ILE A 85 -12.95 -5.54 3.97
N SER A 86 -13.12 -5.52 5.29
CA SER A 86 -12.59 -6.56 6.17
C SER A 86 -13.67 -7.59 6.49
N LEU A 87 -13.40 -8.85 6.16
CA LEU A 87 -14.25 -9.98 6.50
C LEU A 87 -13.57 -10.79 7.61
N SER A 88 -14.29 -11.02 8.72
CA SER A 88 -13.77 -11.78 9.85
C SER A 88 -14.54 -13.07 10.02
N TYR A 89 -13.82 -14.17 10.09
CA TYR A 89 -14.36 -15.52 10.35
C TYR A 89 -13.65 -16.08 11.59
N PRO A 90 -14.29 -16.05 12.77
CA PRO A 90 -13.66 -16.49 14.01
C PRO A 90 -13.52 -18.01 14.10
N GLY A 91 -12.56 -18.47 14.91
CA GLY A 91 -12.35 -19.88 15.24
C GLY A 91 -11.72 -20.72 14.12
N ALA A 92 -11.52 -22.01 14.41
CA ALA A 92 -10.87 -22.94 13.48
C ALA A 92 -11.70 -23.18 12.20
N GLU A 93 -13.03 -23.23 12.32
CA GLU A 93 -13.92 -23.34 11.17
C GLU A 93 -13.82 -22.10 10.26
N GLY A 94 -13.70 -20.92 10.87
CA GLY A 94 -13.49 -19.67 10.14
C GLY A 94 -12.18 -19.65 9.37
N ALA A 95 -11.11 -20.14 9.97
CA ALA A 95 -9.81 -20.27 9.29
C ALA A 95 -9.89 -21.25 8.10
N ALA A 96 -10.54 -22.41 8.28
CA ALA A 96 -10.75 -23.37 7.20
C ALA A 96 -11.61 -22.78 6.07
N LYS A 97 -12.67 -22.01 6.41
CA LYS A 97 -13.49 -21.31 5.42
C LYS A 97 -12.69 -20.29 4.62
N MET A 98 -11.85 -19.46 5.28
CA MET A 98 -10.97 -18.50 4.60
C MET A 98 -10.01 -19.19 3.64
N ALA A 99 -9.36 -20.27 4.10
CA ALA A 99 -8.45 -21.05 3.26
C ALA A 99 -9.18 -21.62 2.03
N GLY A 100 -10.40 -22.15 2.21
CA GLY A 100 -11.24 -22.66 1.12
C GLY A 100 -11.66 -21.59 0.11
N ILE A 101 -12.02 -20.39 0.56
CA ILE A 101 -12.32 -19.25 -0.32
C ILE A 101 -11.10 -18.90 -1.18
N MET A 102 -9.92 -18.79 -0.56
CA MET A 102 -8.70 -18.45 -1.28
C MET A 102 -8.26 -19.54 -2.26
N ALA A 103 -8.40 -20.81 -1.89
CA ALA A 103 -8.14 -21.93 -2.80
C ALA A 103 -9.11 -21.91 -4.00
N GLY A 104 -10.40 -21.75 -3.76
CA GLY A 104 -11.40 -21.66 -4.81
C GLY A 104 -11.19 -20.51 -5.79
N LEU A 105 -10.77 -19.34 -5.30
CA LEU A 105 -10.43 -18.19 -6.15
C LEU A 105 -9.17 -18.43 -7.01
N ARG A 106 -8.23 -19.25 -6.53
CA ARG A 106 -7.03 -19.62 -7.33
C ARG A 106 -7.36 -20.67 -8.39
N GLU A 107 -8.19 -21.66 -8.04
CA GLU A 107 -8.60 -22.72 -8.97
C GLU A 107 -9.55 -22.21 -10.05
N ASN A 108 -10.47 -21.34 -9.67
CA ASN A 108 -11.50 -20.80 -10.55
C ASN A 108 -11.58 -19.26 -10.40
N PRO A 109 -10.59 -18.53 -10.92
CA PRO A 109 -10.63 -17.08 -10.85
C PRO A 109 -11.84 -16.52 -11.60
N PRO A 110 -12.55 -15.53 -11.07
CA PRO A 110 -13.64 -14.89 -11.78
C PRO A 110 -13.09 -14.26 -13.08
N ALA A 111 -13.82 -14.37 -14.17
CA ALA A 111 -13.43 -13.79 -15.44
C ALA A 111 -13.58 -12.27 -15.47
N GLU A 112 -14.43 -11.73 -14.59
CA GLU A 112 -14.75 -10.31 -14.51
C GLU A 112 -15.01 -9.91 -13.06
N LEU A 113 -14.57 -8.72 -12.67
CA LEU A 113 -14.86 -8.10 -11.38
C LEU A 113 -15.22 -6.63 -11.61
N ALA A 114 -16.37 -6.21 -11.10
CA ALA A 114 -16.86 -4.83 -11.19
C ALA A 114 -16.81 -4.24 -12.62
N GLY A 115 -17.13 -5.03 -13.64
CA GLY A 115 -17.13 -4.60 -15.04
C GLY A 115 -15.76 -4.64 -15.73
N SER A 116 -14.71 -5.06 -15.01
CA SER A 116 -13.36 -5.19 -15.56
C SER A 116 -12.97 -6.65 -15.71
N LYS A 117 -12.40 -7.02 -16.87
CA LYS A 117 -11.84 -8.36 -17.09
C LYS A 117 -10.65 -8.60 -16.17
N ILE A 118 -10.57 -9.80 -15.61
CA ILE A 118 -9.44 -10.24 -14.78
C ILE A 118 -8.45 -11.01 -15.64
N GLU A 119 -7.18 -10.60 -15.60
CA GLU A 119 -6.09 -11.37 -16.19
C GLU A 119 -5.59 -12.43 -15.17
N PRO A 120 -5.60 -13.72 -15.53
CA PRO A 120 -5.21 -14.81 -14.60
C PRO A 120 -3.78 -14.68 -14.03
N SER A 121 -2.89 -13.99 -14.74
CA SER A 121 -1.51 -13.73 -14.30
C SER A 121 -1.37 -12.89 -13.04
N LEU A 122 -2.44 -12.21 -12.61
CA LEU A 122 -2.45 -11.38 -11.39
C LEU A 122 -2.74 -12.17 -10.12
N ILE A 123 -3.11 -13.44 -10.22
CA ILE A 123 -3.37 -14.30 -9.05
C ILE A 123 -2.07 -14.98 -8.65
N THR A 124 -1.32 -14.34 -7.75
CA THR A 124 -0.06 -14.88 -7.25
C THR A 124 -0.30 -16.10 -6.35
N THR A 125 0.41 -17.19 -6.65
CA THR A 125 0.59 -18.29 -5.69
C THR A 125 1.54 -17.81 -4.60
N PRO A 126 1.26 -18.07 -3.31
CA PRO A 126 2.26 -17.86 -2.26
C PRO A 126 3.50 -18.72 -2.58
N ALA A 127 4.67 -18.11 -2.51
CA ALA A 127 5.93 -18.83 -2.55
C ALA A 127 6.09 -19.65 -1.28
#